data_65cff63dd472418ffe2ec92f011e7903
#
_entry.id   65cff63dd472418ffe2ec92f011e7903
#
_cell.length_a   1.000
_cell.length_b   1.000
_cell.length_c   1.000
_cell.angle_alpha   90.00
_cell.angle_beta   90.00
_cell.angle_gamma   90.00
#
_symmetry.space_group_name_H-M   'P 1'
#
loop_
_entity.id
_entity.type
_entity.pdbx_description
1 polymer ?
#
loop_
_entity_poly.entity_id
_entity_poly.type
_entity_poly.pdbx_seq_one_letter_code
_entity_poly.pdbx_strand_id
1 'polypeptide(L)'
;MFVQIIQGKLSDPALWRRQAQKWRTDVRPGAIGYLGSTMGVTPDGVAVVVARFESADAAAANSERPEQGLWWEQTAGAFDNVSFYDCREVDVMFDGGSDEAGFVQIIEGRAIDPAAMRAMGDSMQD
;
A
#
# COMPACT_ATOMS: atom_id res chain seq x y z
N MET A 1 3.82 -0.03 13.59
CA MET A 1 3.66 -0.31 12.15
C MET A 1 3.16 0.93 11.43
N PHE A 2 3.59 1.10 10.21
CA PHE A 2 3.15 2.17 9.33
C PHE A 2 2.62 1.56 8.04
N VAL A 3 1.49 2.08 7.53
CA VAL A 3 0.88 1.60 6.29
C VAL A 3 0.74 2.77 5.33
N GLN A 4 1.17 2.57 4.09
CA GLN A 4 0.94 3.52 3.01
C GLN A 4 0.01 2.90 1.98
N ILE A 5 -1.04 3.63 1.62
CA ILE A 5 -1.96 3.23 0.57
C ILE A 5 -1.69 4.09 -0.66
N ILE A 6 -1.46 3.44 -1.78
CA ILE A 6 -1.23 4.10 -3.07
C ILE A 6 -2.35 3.65 -3.99
N GLN A 7 -3.08 4.61 -4.57
CA GLN A 7 -4.16 4.24 -5.48
C GLN A 7 -4.30 5.23 -6.62
N GLY A 8 -4.73 4.73 -7.77
CA GLY A 8 -4.95 5.58 -8.92
C GLY A 8 -5.48 4.80 -10.12
N LYS A 9 -6.12 5.55 -11.02
CA LYS A 9 -6.60 5.00 -12.28
C LYS A 9 -5.42 4.69 -13.20
N LEU A 10 -5.38 3.47 -13.72
CA LEU A 10 -4.33 3.08 -14.65
C LEU A 10 -4.65 3.55 -16.06
N SER A 11 -3.74 4.31 -16.65
CA SER A 11 -3.77 4.64 -18.07
C SER A 11 -2.97 3.63 -18.91
N ASP A 12 -2.01 2.94 -18.28
CA ASP A 12 -1.19 1.92 -18.93
C ASP A 12 -1.02 0.70 -18.00
N PRO A 13 -2.00 -0.22 -17.99
CA PRO A 13 -1.92 -1.42 -17.14
C PRO A 13 -0.72 -2.32 -17.42
N ALA A 14 -0.28 -2.38 -18.68
CA ALA A 14 0.89 -3.20 -19.04
C ALA A 14 2.18 -2.64 -18.43
N LEU A 15 2.36 -1.32 -18.47
CA LEU A 15 3.48 -0.66 -17.82
C LEU A 15 3.45 -0.92 -16.31
N TRP A 16 2.30 -0.79 -15.68
CA TRP A 16 2.14 -1.04 -14.26
C TRP A 16 2.61 -2.46 -13.88
N ARG A 17 2.17 -3.48 -14.62
CA ARG A 17 2.57 -4.87 -14.35
C ARG A 17 4.08 -5.07 -14.49
N ARG A 18 4.69 -4.49 -15.54
CA ARG A 18 6.15 -4.58 -15.73
C ARG A 18 6.90 -3.90 -14.58
N GLN A 19 6.45 -2.74 -14.18
CA GLN A 19 7.09 -1.97 -13.12
C GLN A 19 6.92 -2.61 -11.75
N ALA A 20 5.78 -3.24 -11.47
CA ALA A 20 5.57 -4.00 -10.25
C ALA A 20 6.53 -5.18 -10.17
N GLN A 21 6.76 -5.88 -11.28
CA GLN A 21 7.72 -6.98 -11.34
C GLN A 21 9.16 -6.46 -11.15
N LYS A 22 9.50 -5.36 -11.79
CA LYS A 22 10.81 -4.74 -11.66
C LYS A 22 11.10 -4.31 -10.23
N TRP A 23 10.09 -3.78 -9.53
CA TRP A 23 10.24 -3.42 -8.13
C TRP A 23 10.62 -4.63 -7.27
N ARG A 24 9.96 -5.75 -7.47
CA ARG A 24 10.25 -6.98 -6.71
C ARG A 24 11.67 -7.48 -6.93
N THR A 25 12.18 -7.41 -8.15
CA THR A 25 13.51 -7.95 -8.49
C THR A 25 14.64 -6.97 -8.20
N ASP A 26 14.44 -5.67 -8.46
CA ASP A 26 15.53 -4.69 -8.47
C ASP A 26 15.51 -3.75 -7.27
N VAL A 27 14.34 -3.44 -6.71
CA VAL A 27 14.19 -2.42 -5.67
C VAL A 27 13.95 -3.04 -4.30
N ARG A 28 13.08 -4.03 -4.22
CA ARG A 28 12.70 -4.69 -2.97
C ARG A 28 13.88 -5.22 -2.16
N PRO A 29 14.92 -5.84 -2.76
CA PRO A 29 16.01 -6.41 -1.96
C PRO A 29 16.73 -5.42 -1.05
N GLY A 30 16.75 -4.13 -1.42
CA GLY A 30 17.34 -3.08 -0.59
C GLY A 30 16.34 -2.28 0.24
N ALA A 31 15.07 -2.67 0.29
CA ALA A 31 14.03 -1.92 0.99
C ALA A 31 14.28 -1.88 2.50
N ILE A 32 14.04 -0.71 3.09
CA ILE A 32 14.30 -0.42 4.50
C ILE A 32 13.02 -0.59 5.30
N GLY A 33 13.02 -1.52 6.27
CA GLY A 33 11.89 -1.75 7.16
C GLY A 33 10.59 -2.18 6.47
N TYR A 34 10.69 -2.68 5.26
CA TYR A 34 9.54 -3.12 4.48
C TYR A 34 9.05 -4.48 4.95
N LEU A 35 7.75 -4.58 5.27
CA LEU A 35 7.14 -5.81 5.79
C LEU A 35 6.35 -6.59 4.74
N GLY A 36 5.95 -5.95 3.67
CA GLY A 36 5.19 -6.57 2.60
C GLY A 36 4.12 -5.65 2.05
N SER A 37 3.51 -6.08 0.96
CA SER A 37 2.43 -5.33 0.32
C SER A 37 1.34 -6.27 -0.14
N THR A 38 0.13 -5.71 -0.22
CA THR A 38 -1.00 -6.33 -0.90
C THR A 38 -1.41 -5.37 -2.01
N MET A 39 -1.60 -5.87 -3.22
CA MET A 39 -2.04 -5.04 -4.33
C MET A 39 -3.10 -5.72 -5.17
N GLY A 40 -3.95 -4.92 -5.78
CA GLY A 40 -4.97 -5.39 -6.68
C GLY A 40 -5.39 -4.30 -7.64
N VAL A 41 -6.17 -4.69 -8.64
CA VAL A 41 -6.74 -3.77 -9.61
C VAL A 41 -8.24 -4.03 -9.65
N THR A 42 -9.04 -2.96 -9.51
CA THR A 42 -10.49 -3.06 -9.58
C THR A 42 -10.96 -3.30 -11.02
N PRO A 43 -12.21 -3.77 -11.22
CA PRO A 43 -12.74 -3.97 -12.58
C PRO A 43 -12.72 -2.72 -13.46
N ASP A 44 -12.81 -1.52 -12.86
CA ASP A 44 -12.77 -0.25 -13.60
C ASP A 44 -11.35 0.32 -13.72
N GLY A 45 -10.32 -0.47 -13.38
CA GLY A 45 -8.94 -0.13 -13.66
C GLY A 45 -8.24 0.74 -12.62
N VAL A 46 -8.71 0.73 -11.37
CA VAL A 46 -8.02 1.41 -10.26
C VAL A 46 -7.05 0.44 -9.60
N ALA A 47 -5.77 0.77 -9.62
CA ALA A 47 -4.76 0.01 -8.89
C ALA A 47 -4.70 0.49 -7.44
N VAL A 48 -4.65 -0.45 -6.51
CA VAL A 48 -4.53 -0.16 -5.08
C VAL A 48 -3.38 -0.99 -4.52
N VAL A 49 -2.47 -0.34 -3.81
CA VAL A 49 -1.35 -0.97 -3.13
C VAL A 49 -1.41 -0.60 -1.66
N VAL A 50 -1.34 -1.59 -0.79
CA VAL A 50 -1.21 -1.39 0.65
C VAL A 50 0.18 -1.87 1.05
N ALA A 51 1.08 -0.95 1.33
CA ALA A 51 2.46 -1.24 1.70
C ALA A 51 2.64 -1.08 3.21
N ARG A 52 3.25 -2.07 3.84
CA ARG A 52 3.47 -2.10 5.29
C ARG A 52 4.94 -1.92 5.61
N PHE A 53 5.23 -1.07 6.58
CA PHE A 53 6.58 -0.78 7.06
C PHE A 53 6.64 -0.88 8.59
N GLU A 54 7.83 -1.12 9.11
CA GLU A 54 8.06 -1.16 10.57
C GLU A 54 7.72 0.15 11.25
N SER A 55 8.00 1.28 10.57
CA SER A 55 7.77 2.62 11.11
C SER A 55 7.64 3.64 9.98
N ALA A 56 7.12 4.82 10.31
CA ALA A 56 7.07 5.95 9.39
C ALA A 56 8.49 6.39 8.98
N ASP A 57 9.45 6.35 9.90
CA ASP A 57 10.84 6.70 9.61
C ASP A 57 11.48 5.74 8.62
N ALA A 58 11.21 4.43 8.76
CA ALA A 58 11.69 3.43 7.80
C ALA A 58 11.09 3.67 6.40
N ALA A 59 9.80 3.96 6.34
CA ALA A 59 9.13 4.27 5.06
C ALA A 59 9.73 5.51 4.40
N ALA A 60 9.99 6.56 5.17
CA ALA A 60 10.62 7.79 4.67
C ALA A 60 12.04 7.50 4.15
N ALA A 61 12.84 6.76 4.91
CA ALA A 61 14.19 6.38 4.49
C ALA A 61 14.16 5.55 3.20
N ASN A 62 13.19 4.65 3.08
CA ASN A 62 13.03 3.86 1.86
C ASN A 62 12.69 4.73 0.66
N SER A 63 11.82 5.72 0.83
CA SER A 63 11.42 6.65 -0.25
C SER A 63 12.59 7.52 -0.74
N GLU A 64 13.57 7.77 0.11
CA GLU A 64 14.76 8.57 -0.23
C GLU A 64 15.84 7.77 -0.97
N ARG A 65 15.69 6.44 -1.08
CA ARG A 65 16.65 5.62 -1.81
C ARG A 65 16.63 5.97 -3.30
N PRO A 66 17.81 6.15 -3.93
CA PRO A 66 17.85 6.49 -5.37
C PRO A 66 17.14 5.47 -6.26
N GLU A 67 17.24 4.18 -5.95
CA GLU A 67 16.59 3.11 -6.72
C GLU A 67 15.07 3.22 -6.67
N GLN A 68 14.53 3.57 -5.50
CA GLN A 68 13.09 3.75 -5.29
C GLN A 68 12.59 4.96 -6.07
N GLY A 69 13.29 6.08 -6.00
CA GLY A 69 12.93 7.30 -6.71
C GLY A 69 12.94 7.12 -8.22
N LEU A 70 13.98 6.48 -8.73
CA LEU A 70 14.10 6.19 -10.17
C LEU A 70 12.97 5.26 -10.64
N TRP A 71 12.68 4.22 -9.88
CA TRP A 71 11.57 3.32 -10.18
C TRP A 71 10.24 4.07 -10.25
N TRP A 72 10.01 4.96 -9.28
CA TRP A 72 8.77 5.74 -9.25
C TRP A 72 8.65 6.67 -10.46
N GLU A 73 9.72 7.34 -10.84
CA GLU A 73 9.74 8.19 -12.04
C GLU A 73 9.32 7.41 -13.29
N GLN A 74 9.78 6.16 -13.41
CA GLN A 74 9.46 5.30 -14.53
C GLN A 74 8.05 4.71 -14.45
N THR A 75 7.43 4.72 -13.27
CA THR A 75 6.15 4.07 -13.00
C THR A 75 4.98 5.05 -13.00
N ALA A 76 5.21 6.30 -12.60
CA ALA A 76 4.15 7.29 -12.42
C ALA A 76 3.33 7.52 -13.71
N GLY A 77 3.96 7.35 -14.87
CA GLY A 77 3.27 7.48 -16.16
C GLY A 77 2.21 6.40 -16.44
N ALA A 78 2.17 5.35 -15.62
CA ALA A 78 1.12 4.32 -15.74
C ALA A 78 -0.23 4.80 -15.17
N PHE A 79 -0.24 5.91 -14.45
CA PHE A 79 -1.43 6.46 -13.80
C PHE A 79 -1.90 7.74 -14.44
N ASP A 80 -3.23 7.90 -14.57
CA ASP A 80 -3.82 9.21 -14.89
C ASP A 80 -3.81 10.11 -13.67
N ASN A 81 -4.03 9.54 -12.50
CA ASN A 81 -4.09 10.27 -11.25
C ASN A 81 -3.77 9.31 -10.12
N VAL A 82 -2.87 9.70 -9.22
CA VAL A 82 -2.44 8.85 -8.12
C VAL A 82 -2.57 9.60 -6.79
N SER A 83 -3.05 8.89 -5.78
CA SER A 83 -3.20 9.39 -4.41
C SER A 83 -2.40 8.52 -3.45
N PHE A 84 -1.85 9.15 -2.43
CA PHE A 84 -1.10 8.50 -1.35
C PHE A 84 -1.77 8.80 -0.02
N TYR A 85 -1.97 7.75 0.79
CA TYR A 85 -2.50 7.89 2.14
C TYR A 85 -1.54 7.23 3.12
N ASP A 86 -1.10 7.99 4.11
CA ASP A 86 -0.20 7.51 5.15
C ASP A 86 -1.01 7.21 6.41
N CYS A 87 -0.99 5.95 6.84
CA CYS A 87 -1.65 5.51 8.06
C CYS A 87 -0.60 5.33 9.16
N ARG A 88 -0.58 6.25 10.12
CA ARG A 88 0.37 6.21 11.25
C ARG A 88 -0.17 5.44 12.45
N GLU A 89 -1.49 5.38 12.57
CA GLU A 89 -2.17 4.56 13.56
C GLU A 89 -2.72 3.32 12.86
N VAL A 90 -2.14 2.17 13.16
CA VAL A 90 -2.46 0.91 12.50
C VAL A 90 -2.80 -0.14 13.54
N ASP A 91 -3.99 -0.72 13.41
CA ASP A 91 -4.42 -1.85 14.22
C ASP A 91 -4.54 -3.08 13.32
N VAL A 92 -3.87 -4.17 13.71
CA VAL A 92 -3.96 -5.45 13.01
C VAL A 92 -5.02 -6.29 13.69
N MET A 93 -6.02 -6.73 12.93
CA MET A 93 -7.15 -7.50 13.45
C MET A 93 -7.09 -8.93 12.94
N PHE A 94 -7.49 -9.88 13.80
CA PHE A 94 -7.58 -11.30 13.45
C PHE A 94 -6.27 -11.85 12.86
N ASP A 95 -5.14 -11.47 13.47
CA ASP A 95 -3.78 -11.85 13.04
C ASP A 95 -3.40 -11.38 11.63
N GLY A 96 -4.11 -10.37 11.12
CA GLY A 96 -3.87 -9.82 9.78
C GLY A 96 -4.61 -10.60 8.70
N GLY A 97 -4.05 -10.61 7.51
CA GLY A 97 -4.64 -11.26 6.36
C GLY A 97 -3.98 -12.59 6.02
N SER A 98 -4.23 -13.03 4.81
CA SER A 98 -3.65 -14.25 4.25
C SER A 98 -3.03 -13.96 2.89
N ASP A 99 -1.83 -14.48 2.65
CA ASP A 99 -1.18 -14.38 1.34
C ASP A 99 -1.90 -15.24 0.28
N GLU A 100 -2.81 -16.12 0.72
CA GLU A 100 -3.60 -16.99 -0.16
C GLU A 100 -4.96 -16.40 -0.53
N ALA A 101 -5.27 -15.18 -0.07
CA ALA A 101 -6.56 -14.55 -0.35
C ALA A 101 -6.74 -14.32 -1.85
N GLY A 102 -7.83 -14.81 -2.41
CA GLY A 102 -8.20 -14.60 -3.81
C GLY A 102 -8.96 -13.31 -4.06
N PHE A 103 -9.37 -12.61 -2.99
CA PHE A 103 -10.10 -11.37 -3.06
C PHE A 103 -9.73 -10.48 -1.89
N VAL A 104 -9.53 -9.19 -2.17
CA VAL A 104 -9.21 -8.18 -1.15
C VAL A 104 -10.14 -7.01 -1.32
N GLN A 105 -10.71 -6.55 -0.24
CA GLN A 105 -11.54 -5.35 -0.21
C GLN A 105 -10.87 -4.28 0.65
N ILE A 106 -10.75 -3.09 0.10
CA ILE A 106 -10.22 -1.94 0.82
C ILE A 106 -11.36 -0.95 0.99
N ILE A 107 -11.64 -0.61 2.24
CA ILE A 107 -12.72 0.31 2.59
C ILE A 107 -12.06 1.58 3.14
N GLU A 108 -12.33 2.70 2.49
CA GLU A 108 -11.77 3.98 2.85
C GLU A 108 -12.87 4.96 3.18
N GLY A 109 -12.64 5.79 4.17
CA GLY A 109 -13.58 6.83 4.53
C GLY A 109 -13.00 7.72 5.62
N ARG A 110 -13.61 8.89 5.77
CA ARG A 110 -13.25 9.78 6.86
C ARG A 110 -14.04 9.39 8.11
N ALA A 111 -13.32 9.03 9.17
CA ALA A 111 -13.96 8.68 10.44
C ALA A 111 -14.53 9.94 11.10
N ILE A 112 -15.83 9.92 11.44
CA ILE A 112 -16.48 11.00 12.17
C ILE A 112 -16.06 10.97 13.63
N ASP A 113 -15.96 9.76 14.19
CA ASP A 113 -15.51 9.52 15.57
C ASP A 113 -14.47 8.39 15.56
N PRO A 114 -13.17 8.73 15.44
CA PRO A 114 -12.11 7.73 15.38
C PRO A 114 -12.05 6.84 16.63
N ALA A 115 -12.32 7.38 17.81
CA ALA A 115 -12.29 6.61 19.06
C ALA A 115 -13.40 5.55 19.10
N ALA A 116 -14.60 5.90 18.65
CA ALA A 116 -15.71 4.96 18.58
C ALA A 116 -15.45 3.86 17.54
N MET A 117 -14.87 4.23 16.42
CA MET A 117 -14.50 3.27 15.37
C MET A 117 -13.46 2.27 15.87
N ARG A 118 -12.46 2.74 16.60
CA ARG A 118 -11.44 1.88 17.20
C ARG A 118 -12.02 0.94 18.24
N ALA A 119 -12.90 1.47 19.13
CA ALA A 119 -13.57 0.66 20.14
C ALA A 119 -14.43 -0.46 19.52
N MET A 120 -15.10 -0.16 18.41
CA MET A 120 -15.87 -1.16 17.67
C MET A 120 -14.95 -2.25 17.11
N GLY A 121 -13.81 -1.88 16.53
CA GLY A 121 -12.82 -2.83 16.05
C GLY A 121 -12.29 -3.75 17.15
N ASP A 122 -11.96 -3.19 18.31
CA ASP A 122 -11.49 -3.95 19.47
C ASP A 122 -12.55 -4.95 19.95
N SER A 123 -13.82 -4.55 19.98
CA SER A 123 -14.90 -5.44 20.40
C SER A 123 -15.13 -6.59 19.43
N MET A 124 -14.84 -6.42 18.15
CA MET A 124 -14.98 -7.47 17.15
C MET A 124 -13.93 -8.58 17.27
N GLN A 125 -12.80 -8.30 17.92
CA GLN A 125 -11.73 -9.28 18.13
C GLN A 125 -11.96 -10.17 19.33
N ASP A 126 -12.82 -9.76 20.24
CA ASP A 126 -13.19 -10.54 21.43
C ASP A 126 -14.25 -11.62 21.08
#